data_7ca65f92be371e21a470d5bb82afa48f
#
_entry.id   7ca65f92be371e21a470d5bb82afa48f
#
_cell.length_a   1.000
_cell.length_b   1.000
_cell.length_c   1.000
_cell.angle_alpha   90.00
_cell.angle_beta   90.00
_cell.angle_gamma   90.00
#
_symmetry.space_group_name_H-M   'P 1'
#
loop_
_entity.id
_entity.type
_entity.pdbx_description
1 polymer ?
#
loop_
_entity_poly.entity_id
_entity_poly.type
_entity_poly.pdbx_seq_one_letter_code
_entity_poly.pdbx_strand_id
1 'polypeptide(L)'
;MQEIHYEIFRQLGKGGGWALIEAVEDRETALDHARALLEEGKATAVKVVKETYQSSTGDYMGLTIFEAGHSEVKKKNKKVDDIANPSPCFKPDDLYSYHARMTMARLLSEWLARHKLTVTELIHSAAALEKFEATGTTYQHAIHKIAVAQATDSEFSVAQIVKQLNELCTGAIHRVYKDERRKLFPELKAAEFGQLAEKLGLNLEARYVMNGALAKYLAPAKSWDVKLQRLLLLIENVPQEGQGRTLILTSVDTLIAEILNGAAALADLLGHNPDLGHALLNLVELFLGEKVNVAEGAGRGINELARFFSKDELPESRTAIAGRILAELKGFKRLCPDALEDEFKMLRRLGNRLVRGQGKYLSNQDLIEAFTERSRRLITHEPLQQYMQSARTLDEKLERLLVAEENIVGAENKRTLSNFVMPIITANNFEDQLGAGAPVPQRLRRLAELQDRVLRSGFQDVQKNQIAVALDTVAIRIEARAKFLASIEARMTNPIERAQTMVKLCAAGVFTQGDLMMKARRLVMASLAKPGFLNSYIAHLESERRSAIDRDKVLVELATQLEGIGIAQEDAMRALAA
;
A
#
# COMPACT_ATOMS: atom_id res chain seq x y z
N MET A 1 37.07 23.72 37.86
CA MET A 1 36.14 24.55 37.08
C MET A 1 35.69 23.72 35.93
N GLN A 2 34.39 23.68 35.63
CA GLN A 2 33.92 23.06 34.36
C GLN A 2 34.34 24.00 33.24
N GLU A 3 35.17 23.54 32.31
CA GLU A 3 35.46 24.29 31.09
C GLU A 3 34.22 24.32 30.22
N ILE A 4 33.63 25.50 30.05
CA ILE A 4 32.47 25.74 29.20
C ILE A 4 32.92 26.71 28.12
N HIS A 5 32.62 26.37 26.85
CA HIS A 5 32.76 27.28 25.72
C HIS A 5 31.54 27.17 24.80
N TYR A 6 31.39 28.13 23.89
CA TYR A 6 30.26 28.23 22.98
C TYR A 6 30.78 28.24 21.55
N GLU A 7 30.36 27.25 20.78
CA GLU A 7 30.72 27.10 19.37
C GLU A 7 29.62 27.68 18.46
N ILE A 8 30.04 28.54 17.53
CA ILE A 8 29.15 29.21 16.57
C ILE A 8 29.29 28.52 15.23
N PHE A 9 28.20 27.97 14.73
CA PHE A 9 28.13 27.33 13.41
C PHE A 9 27.28 28.15 12.44
N ARG A 10 27.70 28.19 11.21
CA ARG A 10 26.90 28.74 10.12
C ARG A 10 26.59 27.70 9.04
N GLN A 11 25.50 27.95 8.32
CA GLN A 11 25.15 27.21 7.12
C GLN A 11 25.05 28.19 5.94
N LEU A 12 25.68 27.84 4.79
CA LEU A 12 25.65 28.62 3.56
C LEU A 12 24.77 27.87 2.54
N GLY A 13 23.67 28.51 2.10
CA GLY A 13 22.76 27.96 1.11
C GLY A 13 21.81 26.86 1.62
N LYS A 14 20.77 26.58 0.83
CA LYS A 14 19.78 25.54 1.16
C LYS A 14 20.44 24.16 1.08
N GLY A 15 20.48 23.44 2.20
CA GLY A 15 21.04 22.08 2.29
C GLY A 15 22.54 21.96 2.47
N GLY A 16 23.27 23.06 2.71
CA GLY A 16 24.70 23.06 3.05
C GLY A 16 24.97 22.41 4.42
N GLY A 17 26.19 21.90 4.65
CA GLY A 17 26.63 21.44 5.97
C GLY A 17 26.82 22.57 6.96
N TRP A 18 26.77 22.26 8.26
CA TRP A 18 27.13 23.18 9.31
C TRP A 18 28.65 23.34 9.38
N ALA A 19 29.16 24.55 9.26
CA ALA A 19 30.57 24.86 9.42
C ALA A 19 30.80 25.63 10.73
N LEU A 20 31.75 25.19 11.55
CA LEU A 20 32.20 25.90 12.72
C LEU A 20 32.90 27.18 12.27
N ILE A 21 32.53 28.32 12.86
CA ILE A 21 33.12 29.63 12.57
C ILE A 21 34.07 30.03 13.66
N GLU A 22 33.62 29.92 14.92
CA GLU A 22 34.37 30.39 16.09
C GLU A 22 33.90 29.66 17.35
N ALA A 23 34.78 29.57 18.35
CA ALA A 23 34.47 29.14 19.69
C ALA A 23 34.83 30.27 20.65
N VAL A 24 33.90 30.67 21.52
CA VAL A 24 34.06 31.76 22.50
C VAL A 24 33.64 31.30 23.89
N GLU A 25 34.21 31.94 24.92
CA GLU A 25 33.93 31.57 26.33
C GLU A 25 32.66 32.22 26.87
N ASP A 26 32.23 33.34 26.26
CA ASP A 26 31.08 34.09 26.73
C ASP A 26 29.83 33.82 25.90
N ARG A 27 28.72 33.58 26.60
CA ARG A 27 27.43 33.25 25.99
C ARG A 27 26.83 34.40 25.17
N GLU A 28 26.89 35.63 25.67
CA GLU A 28 26.29 36.79 25.01
C GLU A 28 27.06 37.13 23.74
N THR A 29 28.37 37.09 23.78
CA THR A 29 29.26 37.26 22.64
C THR A 29 28.95 36.23 21.54
N ALA A 30 28.73 34.96 21.93
CA ALA A 30 28.36 33.90 20.96
C ALA A 30 27.01 34.17 20.29
N LEU A 31 26.02 34.61 21.05
CA LEU A 31 24.68 34.91 20.52
C LEU A 31 24.66 36.13 19.60
N ASP A 32 25.40 37.19 19.97
CA ASP A 32 25.48 38.43 19.18
C ASP A 32 26.23 38.18 17.86
N HIS A 33 27.31 37.41 17.90
CA HIS A 33 28.03 37.04 16.68
C HIS A 33 27.16 36.18 15.75
N ALA A 34 26.41 35.22 16.29
CA ALA A 34 25.48 34.40 15.50
C ALA A 34 24.37 35.26 14.83
N ARG A 35 23.83 36.26 15.54
CA ARG A 35 22.85 37.21 14.99
C ARG A 35 23.46 38.08 13.90
N ALA A 36 24.65 38.64 14.15
CA ALA A 36 25.36 39.46 13.16
C ALA A 36 25.62 38.69 11.84
N LEU A 37 25.97 37.41 11.90
CA LEU A 37 26.16 36.57 10.71
C LEU A 37 24.90 36.44 9.88
N LEU A 38 23.71 36.43 10.49
CA LEU A 38 22.43 36.43 9.79
C LEU A 38 22.08 37.81 9.21
N GLU A 39 22.22 38.87 10.01
CA GLU A 39 21.89 40.24 9.61
C GLU A 39 22.78 40.73 8.47
N GLU A 40 24.05 40.35 8.47
CA GLU A 40 25.00 40.68 7.40
C GLU A 40 24.85 39.80 6.14
N GLY A 41 23.92 38.85 6.16
CA GLY A 41 23.69 37.90 5.03
C GLY A 41 24.85 36.93 4.82
N LYS A 42 25.76 36.78 5.76
CA LYS A 42 26.92 35.88 5.71
C LYS A 42 26.57 34.42 6.03
N ALA A 43 25.33 34.16 6.48
CA ALA A 43 24.79 32.85 6.77
C ALA A 43 23.31 32.76 6.38
N THR A 44 22.86 31.60 5.89
CA THR A 44 21.43 31.32 5.69
C THR A 44 20.79 30.76 6.96
N ALA A 45 21.58 30.11 7.80
CA ALA A 45 21.20 29.68 9.14
C ALA A 45 22.43 29.68 10.05
N VAL A 46 22.20 29.88 11.35
CA VAL A 46 23.22 29.84 12.40
C VAL A 46 22.74 29.00 13.57
N LYS A 47 23.66 28.37 14.28
CA LYS A 47 23.41 27.74 15.59
C LYS A 47 24.57 27.99 16.53
N VAL A 48 24.25 28.08 17.84
CA VAL A 48 25.24 28.15 18.91
C VAL A 48 25.10 26.93 19.80
N VAL A 49 26.19 26.22 19.99
CA VAL A 49 26.27 25.01 20.82
C VAL A 49 27.09 25.34 22.05
N LYS A 50 26.54 25.10 23.23
CA LYS A 50 27.28 25.17 24.51
C LYS A 50 27.98 23.82 24.69
N GLU A 51 29.29 23.81 24.71
CA GLU A 51 30.11 22.66 25.02
C GLU A 51 30.52 22.68 26.52
N THR A 52 30.32 21.58 27.20
CA THR A 52 30.65 21.41 28.61
C THR A 52 31.56 20.20 28.79
N TYR A 53 32.76 20.38 29.29
CA TYR A 53 33.69 19.28 29.55
C TYR A 53 33.19 18.41 30.71
N GLN A 54 33.04 17.11 30.45
CA GLN A 54 32.71 16.10 31.47
C GLN A 54 33.98 15.35 31.88
N SER A 55 34.48 15.63 33.07
CA SER A 55 35.68 14.97 33.64
C SER A 55 35.49 13.46 33.86
N SER A 56 34.25 12.97 33.91
CA SER A 56 33.94 11.54 34.08
C SER A 56 34.09 10.71 32.79
N THR A 57 33.94 11.33 31.63
CA THR A 57 34.01 10.67 30.31
C THR A 57 35.23 11.13 29.50
N GLY A 58 35.85 12.24 29.86
CA GLY A 58 36.94 12.86 29.10
C GLY A 58 36.50 13.56 27.81
N ASP A 59 35.19 13.74 27.59
CA ASP A 59 34.58 14.29 26.39
C ASP A 59 33.76 15.54 26.66
N TYR A 60 33.52 16.35 25.61
CA TYR A 60 32.63 17.51 25.67
C TYR A 60 31.21 17.12 25.34
N MET A 61 30.25 17.64 26.12
CA MET A 61 28.81 17.47 25.86
C MET A 61 28.23 18.76 25.28
N GLY A 62 27.81 18.70 24.02
CA GLY A 62 27.23 19.83 23.29
C GLY A 62 25.72 19.96 23.47
N LEU A 63 25.27 21.16 23.87
CA LEU A 63 23.87 21.55 23.95
C LEU A 63 23.62 22.75 23.01
N THR A 64 22.76 22.58 22.00
CA THR A 64 22.35 23.72 21.16
C THR A 64 21.51 24.68 21.99
N ILE A 65 21.99 25.92 22.18
CA ILE A 65 21.32 26.96 22.97
C ILE A 65 20.64 28.02 22.09
N PHE A 66 21.00 28.12 20.82
CA PHE A 66 20.41 29.04 19.85
C PHE A 66 20.46 28.47 18.45
N GLU A 67 19.41 28.65 17.70
CA GLU A 67 19.33 28.30 16.27
C GLU A 67 18.38 29.29 15.59
N ALA A 68 18.80 29.91 14.48
CA ALA A 68 18.01 30.88 13.72
C ALA A 68 18.35 30.83 12.22
N GLY A 69 17.44 31.36 11.38
CA GLY A 69 17.54 31.36 9.93
C GLY A 69 16.77 30.20 9.30
N HIS A 70 16.78 30.11 7.95
CA HIS A 70 16.15 29.02 7.22
C HIS A 70 17.10 27.83 7.11
N SER A 71 17.27 27.12 8.20
CA SER A 71 17.75 25.75 8.17
C SER A 71 16.62 24.89 7.62
N GLU A 72 16.64 24.55 6.34
CA GLU A 72 15.99 23.32 5.90
C GLU A 72 16.82 22.14 6.46
N VAL A 73 16.81 21.99 7.78
CA VAL A 73 16.99 20.68 8.35
C VAL A 73 15.81 19.90 7.78
N LYS A 74 16.02 19.09 6.74
CA LYS A 74 15.28 17.84 6.66
C LYS A 74 15.40 17.30 8.09
N LYS A 75 14.37 17.52 8.91
CA LYS A 75 14.12 16.66 10.06
C LYS A 75 14.19 15.30 9.42
N LYS A 76 15.36 14.62 9.48
CA LYS A 76 15.33 13.19 9.58
C LYS A 76 14.33 13.05 10.71
N ASN A 77 13.08 12.70 10.34
CA ASN A 77 12.22 12.04 11.26
C ASN A 77 13.12 10.92 11.76
N LYS A 78 13.85 11.15 12.87
CA LYS A 78 14.13 10.07 13.77
C LYS A 78 12.74 9.50 13.88
N LYS A 79 12.51 8.35 13.25
CA LYS A 79 11.46 7.46 13.67
C LYS A 79 11.72 7.40 15.17
N VAL A 80 11.00 8.20 15.94
CA VAL A 80 10.66 7.83 17.28
C VAL A 80 10.04 6.49 17.00
N ASP A 81 10.74 5.41 17.33
CA ASP A 81 10.15 4.10 17.40
C ASP A 81 9.04 4.30 18.42
N ASP A 82 7.87 4.63 17.92
CA ASP A 82 6.68 4.83 18.70
C ASP A 82 6.36 3.46 19.25
N ILE A 83 6.93 3.19 20.43
CA ILE A 83 6.57 2.03 21.21
C ILE A 83 5.19 2.40 21.72
N ALA A 84 4.17 2.05 20.91
CA ALA A 84 2.80 2.20 21.33
C ALA A 84 2.68 1.51 22.68
N ASN A 85 2.61 2.32 23.71
CA ASN A 85 2.35 2.07 25.13
C ASN A 85 2.62 0.60 25.55
N PRO A 86 3.88 0.20 25.86
CA PRO A 86 4.21 -1.18 26.20
C PRO A 86 3.48 -1.54 27.49
N SER A 87 2.71 -2.61 27.47
CA SER A 87 1.98 -3.10 28.65
C SER A 87 2.95 -3.34 29.82
N PRO A 88 2.66 -2.83 31.02
CA PRO A 88 3.53 -3.03 32.17
C PRO A 88 3.62 -4.51 32.58
N CYS A 89 4.80 -4.92 33.00
CA CYS A 89 5.06 -6.23 33.61
C CYS A 89 5.27 -6.05 35.12
N PHE A 90 4.65 -6.92 35.93
CA PHE A 90 4.70 -6.83 37.39
C PHE A 90 5.46 -8.02 38.01
N LYS A 91 5.55 -9.14 37.32
CA LYS A 91 6.27 -10.36 37.73
C LYS A 91 7.09 -10.92 36.57
N PRO A 92 8.14 -11.71 36.82
CA PRO A 92 8.99 -12.26 35.77
C PRO A 92 8.22 -13.06 34.70
N ASP A 93 7.12 -13.73 35.08
CA ASP A 93 6.29 -14.50 34.15
C ASP A 93 5.60 -13.63 33.09
N ASP A 94 5.36 -12.35 33.36
CA ASP A 94 4.74 -11.43 32.41
C ASP A 94 5.64 -11.15 31.20
N LEU A 95 6.96 -11.36 31.33
CA LEU A 95 7.92 -11.25 30.23
C LEU A 95 7.70 -12.32 29.14
N TYR A 96 7.04 -13.43 29.45
CA TYR A 96 6.67 -14.48 28.48
C TYR A 96 5.34 -14.20 27.78
N SER A 97 4.63 -13.12 28.14
CA SER A 97 3.37 -12.73 27.51
C SER A 97 3.57 -12.33 26.05
N TYR A 98 2.51 -12.41 25.25
CA TYR A 98 2.52 -11.99 23.84
C TYR A 98 2.99 -10.54 23.69
N HIS A 99 2.44 -9.61 24.49
CA HIS A 99 2.77 -8.17 24.40
C HIS A 99 4.22 -7.88 24.75
N ALA A 100 4.75 -8.51 25.80
CA ALA A 100 6.15 -8.36 26.18
C ALA A 100 7.09 -8.90 25.09
N ARG A 101 6.80 -10.09 24.53
CA ARG A 101 7.60 -10.67 23.44
C ARG A 101 7.56 -9.82 22.18
N MET A 102 6.41 -9.26 21.79
CA MET A 102 6.30 -8.36 20.65
C MET A 102 7.08 -7.05 20.86
N THR A 103 7.08 -6.51 22.08
CA THR A 103 7.89 -5.34 22.43
C THR A 103 9.38 -5.65 22.32
N MET A 104 9.83 -6.79 22.87
CA MET A 104 11.22 -7.26 22.75
C MET A 104 11.61 -7.50 21.28
N ALA A 105 10.76 -8.16 20.50
CA ALA A 105 11.00 -8.42 19.08
C ALA A 105 11.28 -7.13 18.31
N ARG A 106 10.53 -6.05 18.58
CA ARG A 106 10.70 -4.76 17.95
C ARG A 106 11.97 -4.05 18.38
N LEU A 107 12.22 -3.99 19.69
CA LEU A 107 13.38 -3.28 20.26
C LEU A 107 14.70 -3.96 19.94
N LEU A 108 14.71 -5.30 19.90
CA LEU A 108 15.89 -6.13 19.70
C LEU A 108 16.02 -6.65 18.28
N SER A 109 15.21 -6.16 17.33
CA SER A 109 15.08 -6.68 15.97
C SER A 109 16.41 -6.88 15.24
N GLU A 110 17.32 -5.91 15.31
CA GLU A 110 18.64 -6.00 14.66
C GLU A 110 19.54 -7.04 15.33
N TRP A 111 19.51 -7.11 16.66
CA TRP A 111 20.30 -8.08 17.41
C TRP A 111 19.80 -9.51 17.17
N LEU A 112 18.49 -9.71 17.25
CA LEU A 112 17.83 -10.99 16.97
C LEU A 112 18.10 -11.47 15.53
N ALA A 113 17.99 -10.57 14.56
CA ALA A 113 18.27 -10.87 13.16
C ALA A 113 19.74 -11.30 12.94
N ARG A 114 20.70 -10.58 13.56
CA ARG A 114 22.13 -10.89 13.48
C ARG A 114 22.47 -12.27 14.04
N HIS A 115 21.82 -12.65 15.13
CA HIS A 115 22.05 -13.94 15.80
C HIS A 115 21.09 -15.03 15.31
N LYS A 116 20.14 -14.69 14.42
CA LYS A 116 19.09 -15.59 13.91
C LYS A 116 18.31 -16.25 15.03
N LEU A 117 17.91 -15.45 16.04
CA LEU A 117 17.13 -15.89 17.19
C LEU A 117 15.75 -15.24 17.18
N THR A 118 14.75 -15.99 17.62
CA THR A 118 13.44 -15.45 18.02
C THR A 118 13.50 -14.95 19.47
N VAL A 119 12.50 -14.15 19.88
CA VAL A 119 12.40 -13.73 21.29
C VAL A 119 12.21 -14.92 22.21
N THR A 120 11.37 -15.88 21.82
CA THR A 120 11.13 -17.09 22.59
C THR A 120 12.43 -17.88 22.79
N GLU A 121 13.28 -18.04 21.77
CA GLU A 121 14.61 -18.64 21.93
C GLU A 121 15.50 -17.85 22.88
N LEU A 122 15.51 -16.50 22.78
CA LEU A 122 16.32 -15.65 23.65
C LEU A 122 15.97 -15.83 25.12
N ILE A 123 14.69 -15.77 25.45
CA ILE A 123 14.22 -15.80 26.86
C ILE A 123 14.11 -17.20 27.46
N HIS A 124 14.49 -18.26 26.72
CA HIS A 124 14.48 -19.67 27.18
C HIS A 124 15.84 -20.37 26.99
N SER A 125 16.91 -19.65 26.62
CA SER A 125 18.24 -20.23 26.42
C SER A 125 19.29 -19.47 27.19
N ALA A 126 19.98 -20.13 28.12
CA ALA A 126 21.08 -19.54 28.89
C ALA A 126 22.20 -19.04 27.97
N ALA A 127 22.56 -19.80 26.93
CA ALA A 127 23.60 -19.42 25.99
C ALA A 127 23.21 -18.18 25.15
N ALA A 128 21.92 -18.01 24.82
CA ALA A 128 21.44 -16.83 24.12
C ALA A 128 21.42 -15.58 25.05
N LEU A 129 20.99 -15.75 26.30
CA LEU A 129 21.00 -14.71 27.32
C LEU A 129 22.41 -14.23 27.62
N GLU A 130 23.37 -15.14 27.80
CA GLU A 130 24.78 -14.80 28.04
C GLU A 130 25.34 -13.92 26.89
N LYS A 131 25.08 -14.30 25.64
CA LYS A 131 25.48 -13.47 24.48
C LYS A 131 24.79 -12.10 24.47
N PHE A 132 23.55 -12.03 24.94
CA PHE A 132 22.80 -10.79 24.98
C PHE A 132 23.31 -9.88 26.11
N GLU A 133 23.53 -10.43 27.31
CA GLU A 133 24.08 -9.69 28.43
C GLU A 133 25.49 -9.14 28.12
N ALA A 134 26.29 -9.86 27.35
CA ALA A 134 27.61 -9.41 26.90
C ALA A 134 27.57 -8.16 26.02
N THR A 135 26.41 -7.80 25.45
CA THR A 135 26.25 -6.56 24.66
C THR A 135 26.12 -5.30 25.52
N GLY A 136 25.77 -5.42 26.80
CA GLY A 136 25.60 -4.34 27.78
C GLY A 136 24.67 -3.20 27.33
N THR A 137 25.09 -2.44 26.35
CA THR A 137 24.39 -1.24 25.85
C THR A 137 23.02 -1.53 25.23
N THR A 138 22.87 -2.60 24.46
CA THR A 138 21.60 -2.94 23.78
C THR A 138 20.50 -3.24 24.79
N TYR A 139 20.84 -3.98 25.84
CA TYR A 139 19.92 -4.31 26.93
C TYR A 139 19.46 -3.04 27.67
N GLN A 140 20.40 -2.19 28.09
CA GLN A 140 20.10 -0.95 28.81
C GLN A 140 19.29 0.04 27.98
N HIS A 141 19.58 0.16 26.68
CA HIS A 141 18.78 0.99 25.77
C HIS A 141 17.34 0.49 25.64
N ALA A 142 17.12 -0.83 25.54
CA ALA A 142 15.78 -1.40 25.47
C ALA A 142 14.97 -1.11 26.73
N ILE A 143 15.55 -1.34 27.92
CA ILE A 143 14.94 -1.03 29.21
C ILE A 143 14.58 0.45 29.31
N HIS A 144 15.51 1.34 28.95
CA HIS A 144 15.28 2.79 29.03
C HIS A 144 14.18 3.25 28.08
N LYS A 145 14.14 2.76 26.85
CA LYS A 145 13.06 3.08 25.90
C LYS A 145 11.68 2.67 26.42
N ILE A 146 11.56 1.46 26.99
CA ILE A 146 10.31 1.01 27.61
C ILE A 146 9.92 1.90 28.78
N ALA A 147 10.88 2.22 29.66
CA ALA A 147 10.63 3.02 30.84
C ALA A 147 10.16 4.44 30.49
N VAL A 148 10.77 5.08 29.48
CA VAL A 148 10.34 6.40 28.98
C VAL A 148 8.91 6.34 28.42
N ALA A 149 8.58 5.30 27.63
CA ALA A 149 7.24 5.15 27.08
C ALA A 149 6.18 4.92 28.18
N GLN A 150 6.47 4.07 29.17
CA GLN A 150 5.56 3.78 30.27
C GLN A 150 5.40 4.97 31.25
N ALA A 151 6.46 5.77 31.46
CA ALA A 151 6.40 6.93 32.33
C ALA A 151 5.49 8.05 31.80
N THR A 152 5.19 8.08 30.50
CA THR A 152 4.32 9.09 29.89
C THR A 152 2.89 9.04 30.43
N ASP A 153 2.40 7.83 30.74
CA ASP A 153 1.02 7.58 31.19
C ASP A 153 0.97 7.03 32.63
N SER A 154 2.05 7.13 33.40
CA SER A 154 2.11 6.59 34.77
C SER A 154 2.57 7.61 35.80
N GLU A 155 2.24 7.37 37.07
CA GLU A 155 2.72 8.17 38.21
C GLU A 155 4.18 7.87 38.59
N PHE A 156 4.78 6.83 37.99
CA PHE A 156 6.14 6.41 38.29
C PHE A 156 7.16 7.17 37.44
N SER A 157 8.28 7.56 38.07
CA SER A 157 9.41 8.15 37.35
C SER A 157 10.11 7.10 36.45
N VAL A 158 10.76 7.58 35.38
CA VAL A 158 11.58 6.71 34.50
C VAL A 158 12.58 5.88 35.30
N ALA A 159 13.24 6.47 36.31
CA ALA A 159 14.21 5.77 37.15
C ALA A 159 13.59 4.61 37.95
N GLN A 160 12.38 4.79 38.47
CA GLN A 160 11.66 3.74 39.21
C GLN A 160 11.27 2.60 38.27
N ILE A 161 10.76 2.91 37.07
CA ILE A 161 10.40 1.89 36.07
C ILE A 161 11.64 1.13 35.57
N VAL A 162 12.76 1.82 35.31
CA VAL A 162 14.05 1.19 34.96
C VAL A 162 14.48 0.20 36.03
N LYS A 163 14.41 0.61 37.31
CA LYS A 163 14.76 -0.28 38.43
C LYS A 163 13.86 -1.52 38.45
N GLN A 164 12.55 -1.34 38.35
CA GLN A 164 11.57 -2.43 38.35
C GLN A 164 11.80 -3.40 37.16
N LEU A 165 11.99 -2.87 35.95
CA LEU A 165 12.26 -3.69 34.77
C LEU A 165 13.57 -4.48 34.89
N ASN A 166 14.64 -3.87 35.44
CA ASN A 166 15.89 -4.58 35.69
C ASN A 166 15.72 -5.72 36.69
N GLU A 167 14.97 -5.51 37.79
CA GLU A 167 14.67 -6.57 38.76
C GLU A 167 13.89 -7.74 38.14
N LEU A 168 12.87 -7.44 37.32
CA LEU A 168 12.07 -8.44 36.60
C LEU A 168 12.92 -9.25 35.62
N CYS A 169 13.72 -8.57 34.78
CA CYS A 169 14.59 -9.22 33.81
C CYS A 169 15.66 -10.07 34.52
N THR A 170 16.29 -9.56 35.58
CA THR A 170 17.26 -10.33 36.37
C THR A 170 16.63 -11.59 36.94
N GLY A 171 15.40 -11.49 37.48
CA GLY A 171 14.65 -12.65 37.97
C GLY A 171 14.39 -13.69 36.90
N ALA A 172 13.96 -13.27 35.70
CA ALA A 172 13.73 -14.16 34.56
C ALA A 172 15.02 -14.82 34.04
N ILE A 173 16.11 -14.06 33.93
CA ILE A 173 17.43 -14.56 33.52
C ILE A 173 17.93 -15.62 34.50
N HIS A 174 17.90 -15.32 35.80
CA HIS A 174 18.30 -16.28 36.84
C HIS A 174 17.47 -17.57 36.81
N ARG A 175 16.16 -17.45 36.52
CA ARG A 175 15.29 -18.62 36.35
C ARG A 175 15.80 -19.51 35.22
N VAL A 176 16.07 -18.96 34.04
CA VAL A 176 16.54 -19.74 32.89
C VAL A 176 17.88 -20.43 33.19
N TYR A 177 18.85 -19.72 33.78
CA TYR A 177 20.13 -20.32 34.16
C TYR A 177 19.97 -21.47 35.18
N LYS A 178 19.10 -21.29 36.18
CA LYS A 178 18.79 -22.33 37.17
C LYS A 178 18.14 -23.54 36.53
N ASP A 179 17.15 -23.33 35.68
CA ASP A 179 16.35 -24.38 35.09
C ASP A 179 17.13 -25.18 34.04
N GLU A 180 18.01 -24.50 33.27
CA GLU A 180 18.91 -25.18 32.34
C GLU A 180 19.96 -26.04 33.09
N ARG A 181 20.54 -25.56 34.21
CA ARG A 181 21.44 -26.35 35.08
C ARG A 181 20.75 -27.57 35.66
N ARG A 182 19.45 -27.46 35.96
CA ARG A 182 18.62 -28.58 36.47
C ARG A 182 18.16 -29.52 35.36
N LYS A 183 18.51 -29.25 34.09
CA LYS A 183 18.07 -30.00 32.91
C LYS A 183 16.55 -30.06 32.78
N LEU A 184 15.86 -28.97 33.18
CA LEU A 184 14.39 -28.88 33.09
C LEU A 184 13.90 -28.91 31.64
N PHE A 185 14.70 -28.40 30.70
CA PHE A 185 14.36 -28.41 29.29
C PHE A 185 14.83 -29.71 28.63
N PRO A 186 13.92 -30.62 28.27
CA PRO A 186 14.27 -31.91 27.67
C PRO A 186 14.82 -31.75 26.25
N GLU A 187 15.59 -32.73 25.80
CA GLU A 187 16.00 -32.82 24.40
C GLU A 187 14.82 -33.32 23.57
N LEU A 188 14.57 -32.63 22.45
CA LEU A 188 13.51 -32.98 21.52
C LEU A 188 14.05 -33.88 20.41
N LYS A 189 13.45 -35.06 20.28
CA LYS A 189 13.55 -35.90 19.09
C LYS A 189 12.20 -35.88 18.39
N ALA A 190 12.19 -35.65 17.08
CA ALA A 190 10.95 -35.51 16.32
C ALA A 190 9.99 -36.70 16.51
N ALA A 191 10.50 -37.92 16.61
CA ALA A 191 9.69 -39.14 16.81
C ALA A 191 9.07 -39.26 18.21
N GLU A 192 9.66 -38.62 19.23
CA GLU A 192 9.23 -38.75 20.65
C GLU A 192 8.45 -37.49 21.11
N PHE A 193 8.34 -36.49 20.24
CA PHE A 193 7.82 -35.19 20.58
C PHE A 193 6.37 -35.20 21.07
N GLY A 194 5.51 -36.01 20.43
CA GLY A 194 4.11 -36.16 20.84
C GLY A 194 3.97 -36.73 22.24
N GLN A 195 4.75 -37.74 22.58
CA GLN A 195 4.73 -38.37 23.93
C GLN A 195 5.23 -37.41 25.02
N LEU A 196 6.25 -36.62 24.71
CA LEU A 196 6.76 -35.58 25.60
C LEU A 196 5.69 -34.51 25.87
N ALA A 197 5.02 -34.04 24.83
CA ALA A 197 3.99 -33.04 24.96
C ALA A 197 2.79 -33.49 25.78
N GLU A 198 2.36 -34.75 25.63
CA GLU A 198 1.30 -35.35 26.47
C GLU A 198 1.70 -35.41 27.96
N LYS A 199 2.95 -35.75 28.24
CA LYS A 199 3.47 -35.74 29.62
C LYS A 199 3.52 -34.34 30.21
N LEU A 200 3.89 -33.34 29.44
CA LEU A 200 3.98 -31.95 29.85
C LEU A 200 2.61 -31.28 29.97
N GLY A 201 1.63 -31.66 29.15
CA GLY A 201 0.32 -31.02 29.06
C GLY A 201 -0.45 -30.95 30.39
N LEU A 202 -0.07 -31.79 31.37
CA LEU A 202 -0.62 -31.78 32.74
C LEU A 202 0.12 -30.85 33.71
N ASN A 203 1.21 -30.22 33.30
CA ASN A 203 2.02 -29.33 34.12
C ASN A 203 1.59 -27.87 33.92
N LEU A 204 1.46 -27.10 35.01
CA LEU A 204 1.18 -25.66 34.96
C LEU A 204 2.24 -24.86 34.18
N GLU A 205 3.48 -25.35 34.17
CA GLU A 205 4.60 -24.75 33.44
C GLU A 205 4.87 -25.39 32.07
N ALA A 206 3.95 -26.20 31.57
CA ALA A 206 4.12 -26.99 30.35
C ALA A 206 4.60 -26.14 29.17
N ARG A 207 4.04 -24.92 28.98
CA ARG A 207 4.41 -24.02 27.91
C ARG A 207 5.83 -23.48 28.06
N TYR A 208 6.24 -23.12 29.28
CA TYR A 208 7.61 -22.64 29.54
C TYR A 208 8.64 -23.76 29.26
N VAL A 209 8.38 -24.96 29.75
CA VAL A 209 9.25 -26.13 29.53
C VAL A 209 9.31 -26.51 28.05
N MET A 210 8.17 -26.48 27.35
CA MET A 210 8.11 -26.74 25.91
C MET A 210 8.90 -25.72 25.11
N ASN A 211 8.74 -24.43 25.40
CA ASN A 211 9.48 -23.35 24.73
C ASN A 211 11.00 -23.47 24.96
N GLY A 212 11.43 -23.84 26.16
CA GLY A 212 12.84 -24.11 26.46
C GLY A 212 13.40 -25.32 25.69
N ALA A 213 12.60 -26.38 25.57
CA ALA A 213 12.95 -27.54 24.77
C ALA A 213 13.04 -27.22 23.27
N LEU A 214 12.10 -26.38 22.75
CA LEU A 214 12.12 -25.90 21.38
C LEU A 214 13.32 -24.96 21.11
N ALA A 215 13.68 -24.09 22.05
CA ALA A 215 14.86 -23.25 21.95
C ALA A 215 16.15 -24.09 21.80
N LYS A 216 16.30 -25.15 22.59
CA LYS A 216 17.40 -26.11 22.45
C LYS A 216 17.38 -26.84 21.10
N TYR A 217 16.20 -27.28 20.65
CA TYR A 217 16.03 -27.97 19.38
C TYR A 217 16.41 -27.09 18.19
N LEU A 218 16.12 -25.79 18.25
CA LEU A 218 16.42 -24.83 17.19
C LEU A 218 17.85 -24.29 17.23
N ALA A 219 18.56 -24.34 18.35
CA ALA A 219 19.90 -23.77 18.53
C ALA A 219 20.93 -24.19 17.47
N PRO A 220 20.97 -25.45 16.96
CA PRO A 220 21.90 -25.84 15.91
C PRO A 220 21.55 -25.30 14.51
N ALA A 221 20.34 -24.76 14.30
CA ALA A 221 19.91 -24.27 12.99
C ALA A 221 20.54 -22.91 12.67
N LYS A 222 21.28 -22.83 11.55
CA LYS A 222 22.05 -21.63 11.16
C LYS A 222 21.30 -20.66 10.23
N SER A 223 20.12 -21.03 9.75
CA SER A 223 19.31 -20.19 8.87
C SER A 223 17.83 -20.19 9.30
N TRP A 224 17.11 -19.16 8.91
CA TRP A 224 15.68 -19.07 9.17
C TRP A 224 14.87 -20.17 8.49
N ASP A 225 15.24 -20.55 7.27
CA ASP A 225 14.58 -21.62 6.53
C ASP A 225 14.76 -22.98 7.22
N VAL A 226 15.96 -23.28 7.71
CA VAL A 226 16.21 -24.52 8.48
C VAL A 226 15.40 -24.53 9.79
N LYS A 227 15.26 -23.39 10.49
CA LYS A 227 14.42 -23.28 11.67
C LYS A 227 12.95 -23.54 11.35
N LEU A 228 12.46 -22.89 10.28
CA LEU A 228 11.08 -23.08 9.83
C LEU A 228 10.81 -24.53 9.47
N GLN A 229 11.65 -25.17 8.66
CA GLN A 229 11.51 -26.59 8.31
C GLN A 229 11.51 -27.49 9.53
N ARG A 230 12.39 -27.27 10.52
CA ARG A 230 12.40 -28.03 11.77
C ARG A 230 11.11 -27.89 12.56
N LEU A 231 10.55 -26.67 12.63
CA LEU A 231 9.29 -26.42 13.31
C LEU A 231 8.11 -27.10 12.58
N LEU A 232 8.07 -27.04 11.26
CA LEU A 232 7.03 -27.68 10.45
C LEU A 232 7.10 -29.22 10.56
N LEU A 233 8.31 -29.80 10.57
CA LEU A 233 8.50 -31.24 10.78
C LEU A 233 7.93 -31.71 12.13
N LEU A 234 7.99 -30.88 13.18
CA LEU A 234 7.39 -31.22 14.46
C LEU A 234 5.86 -31.28 14.37
N ILE A 235 5.24 -30.39 13.61
CA ILE A 235 3.78 -30.37 13.42
C ILE A 235 3.31 -31.58 12.63
N GLU A 236 4.05 -32.03 11.63
CA GLU A 236 3.70 -33.21 10.84
C GLU A 236 3.64 -34.51 11.68
N ASN A 237 4.41 -34.56 12.79
CA ASN A 237 4.48 -35.68 13.68
C ASN A 237 3.60 -35.55 14.94
N VAL A 238 2.68 -34.58 14.98
CA VAL A 238 1.81 -34.33 16.12
C VAL A 238 0.67 -35.38 16.20
N PRO A 239 0.32 -35.90 17.40
CA PRO A 239 -0.87 -36.72 17.58
C PRO A 239 -2.14 -36.04 17.06
N GLN A 240 -3.10 -36.83 16.60
CA GLN A 240 -4.35 -36.29 16.04
C GLN A 240 -5.21 -35.59 17.11
N GLU A 241 -5.15 -36.06 18.37
CA GLU A 241 -5.95 -35.59 19.50
C GLU A 241 -5.09 -35.53 20.76
N GLY A 242 -5.56 -34.85 21.81
CA GLY A 242 -4.95 -34.77 23.12
C GLY A 242 -4.44 -33.38 23.52
N GLN A 243 -4.14 -33.22 24.83
CA GLN A 243 -3.63 -31.95 25.38
C GLN A 243 -2.23 -31.61 24.85
N GLY A 244 -1.41 -32.62 24.58
CA GLY A 244 -0.10 -32.48 23.99
C GLY A 244 -0.15 -31.84 22.59
N ARG A 245 -1.16 -32.20 21.78
CA ARG A 245 -1.39 -31.57 20.47
C ARG A 245 -1.52 -30.05 20.60
N THR A 246 -2.40 -29.58 21.47
CA THR A 246 -2.63 -28.12 21.66
C THR A 246 -1.35 -27.43 22.13
N LEU A 247 -0.62 -28.01 23.07
CA LEU A 247 0.65 -27.48 23.57
C LEU A 247 1.68 -27.31 22.44
N ILE A 248 1.83 -28.33 21.59
CA ILE A 248 2.77 -28.31 20.46
C ILE A 248 2.37 -27.24 19.47
N LEU A 249 1.13 -27.29 18.99
CA LEU A 249 0.65 -26.37 17.96
C LEU A 249 0.78 -24.92 18.41
N THR A 250 0.38 -24.59 19.65
CA THR A 250 0.48 -23.23 20.16
C THR A 250 1.94 -22.76 20.34
N SER A 251 2.83 -23.64 20.82
CA SER A 251 4.24 -23.27 21.02
C SER A 251 4.99 -23.12 19.70
N VAL A 252 4.74 -24.01 18.74
CA VAL A 252 5.35 -23.95 17.40
C VAL A 252 4.80 -22.76 16.60
N ASP A 253 3.49 -22.54 16.63
CA ASP A 253 2.85 -21.40 15.96
C ASP A 253 3.41 -20.07 16.47
N THR A 254 3.60 -19.93 17.77
CA THR A 254 4.26 -18.77 18.37
C THR A 254 5.66 -18.52 17.80
N LEU A 255 6.50 -19.56 17.71
CA LEU A 255 7.85 -19.42 17.16
C LEU A 255 7.85 -19.07 15.67
N ILE A 256 6.97 -19.70 14.89
CA ILE A 256 6.81 -19.37 13.46
C ILE A 256 6.31 -17.92 13.31
N ALA A 257 5.33 -17.49 14.10
CA ALA A 257 4.85 -16.10 14.09
C ALA A 257 5.96 -15.10 14.42
N GLU A 258 6.84 -15.40 15.38
CA GLU A 258 8.00 -14.55 15.70
C GLU A 258 9.01 -14.48 14.54
N ILE A 259 9.26 -15.60 13.84
CA ILE A 259 10.10 -15.60 12.63
C ILE A 259 9.48 -14.73 11.54
N LEU A 260 8.18 -14.87 11.28
CA LEU A 260 7.47 -14.13 10.23
C LEU A 260 7.31 -12.64 10.54
N ASN A 261 7.23 -12.26 11.80
CA ASN A 261 7.25 -10.86 12.24
C ASN A 261 8.62 -10.19 12.07
N GLY A 262 9.71 -10.97 12.04
CA GLY A 262 11.06 -10.48 11.81
C GLY A 262 11.29 -10.05 10.37
N ALA A 263 11.47 -8.74 10.11
CA ALA A 263 11.64 -8.23 8.75
C ALA A 263 12.82 -8.88 8.00
N ALA A 264 13.96 -9.06 8.67
CA ALA A 264 15.14 -9.71 8.08
C ALA A 264 14.90 -11.22 7.86
N ALA A 265 14.24 -11.89 8.80
CA ALA A 265 13.92 -13.30 8.68
C ALA A 265 12.98 -13.55 7.51
N LEU A 266 11.93 -12.72 7.38
CA LEU A 266 10.97 -12.82 6.30
C LEU A 266 11.60 -12.53 4.93
N ALA A 267 12.51 -11.55 4.85
CA ALA A 267 13.26 -11.27 3.63
C ALA A 267 14.15 -12.45 3.22
N ASP A 268 14.85 -13.08 4.18
CA ASP A 268 15.66 -14.29 3.92
C ASP A 268 14.78 -15.45 3.40
N LEU A 269 13.58 -15.62 3.97
CA LEU A 269 12.66 -16.70 3.61
C LEU A 269 11.99 -16.51 2.24
N LEU A 270 11.63 -15.28 1.88
CA LEU A 270 11.04 -14.95 0.59
C LEU A 270 12.08 -14.80 -0.53
N GLY A 271 13.36 -14.67 -0.15
CA GLY A 271 14.44 -14.44 -1.10
C GLY A 271 14.42 -13.05 -1.74
N HIS A 272 15.22 -12.89 -2.80
CA HIS A 272 15.32 -11.62 -3.50
C HIS A 272 14.05 -11.34 -4.32
N ASN A 273 13.46 -10.17 -4.10
CA ASN A 273 12.33 -9.66 -4.86
C ASN A 273 12.75 -8.37 -5.58
N PRO A 274 12.29 -8.13 -6.81
CA PRO A 274 12.67 -6.94 -7.58
C PRO A 274 12.23 -5.64 -6.90
N ASP A 275 11.08 -5.65 -6.25
CA ASP A 275 10.52 -4.51 -5.54
C ASP A 275 9.60 -4.96 -4.38
N LEU A 276 9.07 -3.97 -3.65
CA LEU A 276 8.16 -4.21 -2.53
C LEU A 276 6.82 -4.83 -2.99
N GLY A 277 6.34 -4.47 -4.17
CA GLY A 277 5.08 -4.99 -4.72
C GLY A 277 5.13 -6.50 -4.94
N HIS A 278 6.24 -7.00 -5.51
CA HIS A 278 6.45 -8.44 -5.71
C HIS A 278 6.65 -9.17 -4.37
N ALA A 279 7.41 -8.58 -3.43
CA ALA A 279 7.54 -9.13 -2.09
C ALA A 279 6.19 -9.23 -1.38
N LEU A 280 5.35 -8.20 -1.49
CA LEU A 280 4.02 -8.18 -0.90
C LEU A 280 3.07 -9.18 -1.58
N LEU A 281 3.19 -9.35 -2.90
CA LEU A 281 2.41 -10.36 -3.62
C LEU A 281 2.74 -11.78 -3.12
N ASN A 282 4.04 -12.08 -2.93
CA ASN A 282 4.48 -13.35 -2.35
C ASN A 282 3.93 -13.56 -0.93
N LEU A 283 3.86 -12.51 -0.11
CA LEU A 283 3.22 -12.57 1.21
C LEU A 283 1.72 -12.84 1.11
N VAL A 284 1.04 -12.25 0.15
CA VAL A 284 -0.39 -12.49 -0.08
C VAL A 284 -0.64 -13.93 -0.54
N GLU A 285 0.19 -14.48 -1.42
CA GLU A 285 0.12 -15.89 -1.84
C GLU A 285 0.33 -16.83 -0.65
N LEU A 286 1.34 -16.56 0.18
CA LEU A 286 1.54 -17.30 1.44
C LEU A 286 0.31 -17.21 2.35
N PHE A 287 -0.21 -16.01 2.59
CA PHE A 287 -1.39 -15.78 3.42
C PHE A 287 -2.62 -16.56 2.93
N LEU A 288 -2.80 -16.67 1.63
CA LEU A 288 -3.88 -17.45 1.00
C LEU A 288 -3.65 -18.97 1.04
N GLY A 289 -2.46 -19.42 1.48
CA GLY A 289 -2.09 -20.83 1.43
C GLY A 289 -1.76 -21.31 0.02
N GLU A 290 -1.43 -20.40 -0.88
CA GLU A 290 -1.03 -20.69 -2.25
C GLU A 290 0.50 -20.85 -2.34
N LYS A 291 0.98 -21.50 -3.41
CA LYS A 291 2.41 -21.68 -3.64
C LYS A 291 3.06 -20.33 -3.92
N VAL A 292 4.09 -20.00 -3.14
CA VAL A 292 4.89 -18.78 -3.30
C VAL A 292 5.96 -19.00 -4.36
N ASN A 293 6.11 -18.04 -5.26
CA ASN A 293 7.15 -18.06 -6.28
C ASN A 293 8.44 -17.45 -5.71
N VAL A 294 9.24 -18.29 -5.04
CA VAL A 294 10.55 -17.90 -4.50
C VAL A 294 11.66 -18.35 -5.43
N ALA A 295 12.80 -17.63 -5.42
CA ALA A 295 13.97 -17.98 -6.22
C ALA A 295 14.47 -19.42 -5.91
N GLU A 296 15.03 -20.09 -6.91
CA GLU A 296 15.58 -21.45 -6.73
C GLU A 296 16.61 -21.48 -5.59
N GLY A 297 16.41 -22.41 -4.66
CA GLY A 297 17.27 -22.60 -3.49
C GLY A 297 16.86 -21.84 -2.23
N ALA A 298 15.92 -20.88 -2.31
CA ALA A 298 15.34 -20.19 -1.16
C ALA A 298 13.95 -20.75 -0.82
N GLY A 299 13.59 -20.78 0.47
CA GLY A 299 12.21 -20.84 0.90
C GLY A 299 11.46 -22.16 0.69
N ARG A 300 12.10 -23.31 0.82
CA ARG A 300 11.35 -24.59 0.89
C ARG A 300 10.35 -24.57 2.04
N GLY A 301 10.76 -24.10 3.22
CA GLY A 301 9.91 -23.99 4.38
C GLY A 301 8.69 -23.07 4.18
N ILE A 302 8.81 -22.00 3.38
CA ILE A 302 7.69 -21.11 3.07
C ILE A 302 6.58 -21.85 2.29
N ASN A 303 6.94 -22.67 1.31
CA ASN A 303 5.95 -23.42 0.53
C ASN A 303 5.33 -24.57 1.35
N GLU A 304 6.07 -25.14 2.30
CA GLU A 304 5.53 -26.08 3.28
C GLU A 304 4.56 -25.37 4.22
N LEU A 305 4.91 -24.18 4.73
CA LEU A 305 4.06 -23.36 5.58
C LEU A 305 2.73 -22.99 4.88
N ALA A 306 2.76 -22.68 3.59
CA ALA A 306 1.54 -22.39 2.81
C ALA A 306 0.54 -23.55 2.85
N ARG A 307 0.99 -24.80 2.90
CA ARG A 307 0.12 -25.99 3.03
C ARG A 307 -0.62 -26.04 4.36
N PHE A 308 -0.01 -25.55 5.45
CA PHE A 308 -0.68 -25.43 6.75
C PHE A 308 -1.71 -24.30 6.74
N PHE A 309 -1.39 -23.17 6.11
CA PHE A 309 -2.34 -22.06 5.97
C PHE A 309 -3.56 -22.44 5.11
N SER A 310 -3.39 -23.27 4.08
CA SER A 310 -4.53 -23.77 3.29
C SER A 310 -5.52 -24.63 4.09
N LYS A 311 -5.06 -25.21 5.22
CA LYS A 311 -5.88 -25.99 6.14
C LYS A 311 -6.42 -25.19 7.34
N ASP A 312 -6.22 -23.86 7.36
CA ASP A 312 -6.53 -22.96 8.48
C ASP A 312 -5.82 -23.35 9.80
N GLU A 313 -4.64 -23.96 9.69
CA GLU A 313 -3.75 -24.24 10.80
C GLU A 313 -2.82 -23.04 11.05
N LEU A 314 -2.20 -22.95 12.25
CA LEU A 314 -1.25 -21.91 12.66
C LEU A 314 -1.84 -20.47 12.64
N PRO A 315 -2.86 -20.19 13.46
CA PRO A 315 -3.57 -18.92 13.45
C PRO A 315 -2.70 -17.72 13.87
N GLU A 316 -1.74 -17.88 14.80
CA GLU A 316 -0.83 -16.80 15.24
C GLU A 316 0.10 -16.38 14.10
N SER A 317 0.68 -17.34 13.40
CA SER A 317 1.53 -17.12 12.21
C SER A 317 0.76 -16.46 11.08
N ARG A 318 -0.47 -16.87 10.81
CA ARG A 318 -1.31 -16.28 9.77
C ARG A 318 -1.71 -14.86 10.11
N THR A 319 -2.00 -14.57 11.39
CA THR A 319 -2.25 -13.21 11.90
C THR A 319 -1.02 -12.33 11.74
N ALA A 320 0.18 -12.86 12.01
CA ALA A 320 1.44 -12.13 11.81
C ALA A 320 1.64 -11.70 10.35
N ILE A 321 1.38 -12.58 9.39
CA ILE A 321 1.45 -12.25 7.95
C ILE A 321 0.38 -11.22 7.57
N ALA A 322 -0.87 -11.37 8.03
CA ALA A 322 -1.93 -10.39 7.77
C ALA A 322 -1.55 -9.00 8.29
N GLY A 323 -1.04 -8.92 9.51
CA GLY A 323 -0.55 -7.66 10.09
C GLY A 323 0.61 -7.05 9.28
N ARG A 324 1.53 -7.88 8.77
CA ARG A 324 2.63 -7.43 7.92
C ARG A 324 2.14 -6.90 6.58
N ILE A 325 1.20 -7.58 5.92
CA ILE A 325 0.59 -7.12 4.68
C ILE A 325 -0.05 -5.73 4.87
N LEU A 326 -0.84 -5.55 5.93
CA LEU A 326 -1.46 -4.26 6.24
C LEU A 326 -0.43 -3.17 6.53
N ALA A 327 0.61 -3.48 7.30
CA ALA A 327 1.67 -2.54 7.62
C ALA A 327 2.44 -2.07 6.37
N GLU A 328 2.76 -2.98 5.44
CA GLU A 328 3.42 -2.63 4.18
C GLU A 328 2.48 -1.86 3.24
N LEU A 329 1.19 -2.20 3.17
CA LEU A 329 0.20 -1.42 2.42
C LEU A 329 0.06 0.00 2.97
N LYS A 330 0.04 0.18 4.29
CA LYS A 330 0.01 1.49 4.96
C LYS A 330 1.38 2.18 4.96
N GLY A 331 2.45 1.51 4.57
CA GLY A 331 3.82 2.03 4.53
C GLY A 331 4.04 3.13 3.48
N PHE A 332 5.11 3.93 3.64
CA PHE A 332 5.46 5.04 2.73
C PHE A 332 6.25 4.60 1.50
N LYS A 333 6.88 3.42 1.53
CA LYS A 333 7.64 2.91 0.39
C LYS A 333 6.71 2.60 -0.77
N ARG A 334 7.11 2.97 -1.98
CA ARG A 334 6.39 2.60 -3.19
C ARG A 334 6.48 1.09 -3.42
N LEU A 335 5.41 0.52 -3.96
CA LEU A 335 5.39 -0.91 -4.34
C LEU A 335 6.29 -1.14 -5.55
N CYS A 336 6.16 -0.29 -6.57
CA CYS A 336 6.95 -0.30 -7.79
C CYS A 336 7.59 1.09 -7.95
N PRO A 337 8.86 1.31 -7.50
CA PRO A 337 9.47 2.64 -7.46
C PRO A 337 9.72 3.24 -8.85
N ASP A 338 9.93 2.40 -9.87
CA ASP A 338 10.39 2.84 -11.18
C ASP A 338 9.29 3.51 -12.01
N ALA A 339 8.04 3.02 -11.93
CA ALA A 339 6.94 3.57 -12.69
C ALA A 339 5.63 3.62 -11.88
N LEU A 340 4.93 4.76 -11.94
CA LEU A 340 3.64 4.92 -11.25
C LEU A 340 2.54 4.06 -11.89
N GLU A 341 2.64 3.78 -13.17
CA GLU A 341 1.72 2.89 -13.88
C GLU A 341 1.77 1.46 -13.32
N ASP A 342 2.96 0.96 -13.04
CA ASP A 342 3.14 -0.38 -12.45
C ASP A 342 2.70 -0.40 -10.99
N GLU A 343 2.86 0.72 -10.26
CA GLU A 343 2.31 0.90 -8.92
C GLU A 343 0.78 0.74 -8.92
N PHE A 344 0.06 1.38 -9.85
CA PHE A 344 -1.39 1.25 -10.00
C PHE A 344 -1.81 -0.18 -10.36
N LYS A 345 -1.13 -0.82 -11.30
CA LYS A 345 -1.40 -2.21 -11.70
C LYS A 345 -1.17 -3.18 -10.53
N MET A 346 -0.08 -2.97 -9.79
CA MET A 346 0.25 -3.78 -8.62
C MET A 346 -0.79 -3.60 -7.51
N LEU A 347 -1.21 -2.36 -7.24
CA LEU A 347 -2.24 -2.07 -6.24
C LEU A 347 -3.55 -2.80 -6.55
N ARG A 348 -3.99 -2.76 -7.81
CA ARG A 348 -5.18 -3.51 -8.26
C ARG A 348 -5.01 -5.02 -8.13
N ARG A 349 -3.83 -5.54 -8.52
CA ARG A 349 -3.52 -6.97 -8.42
C ARG A 349 -3.58 -7.46 -6.98
N LEU A 350 -2.98 -6.72 -6.05
CA LEU A 350 -3.03 -7.02 -4.63
C LEU A 350 -4.45 -6.95 -4.08
N GLY A 351 -5.24 -5.93 -4.45
CA GLY A 351 -6.63 -5.80 -4.05
C GLY A 351 -7.47 -7.00 -4.49
N ASN A 352 -7.39 -7.39 -5.75
CA ASN A 352 -8.11 -8.54 -6.29
C ASN A 352 -7.74 -9.87 -5.61
N ARG A 353 -6.47 -10.01 -5.20
CA ARG A 353 -6.02 -11.18 -4.45
C ARG A 353 -6.51 -11.17 -3.01
N LEU A 354 -6.37 -10.05 -2.31
CA LEU A 354 -6.71 -9.92 -0.88
C LEU A 354 -8.21 -10.02 -0.60
N VAL A 355 -9.06 -9.62 -1.54
CA VAL A 355 -10.53 -9.85 -1.45
C VAL A 355 -10.84 -11.35 -1.24
N ARG A 356 -10.05 -12.28 -1.80
CA ARG A 356 -10.23 -13.73 -1.62
C ARG A 356 -9.84 -14.21 -0.21
N GLY A 357 -9.01 -13.46 0.49
CA GLY A 357 -8.52 -13.77 1.84
C GLY A 357 -9.24 -13.05 2.97
N GLN A 358 -10.32 -12.30 2.66
CA GLN A 358 -11.13 -11.64 3.68
C GLN A 358 -11.75 -12.66 4.63
N GLY A 359 -11.84 -12.29 5.91
CA GLY A 359 -12.46 -13.12 6.93
C GLY A 359 -11.78 -13.01 8.29
N LYS A 360 -11.54 -14.15 8.92
CA LYS A 360 -11.06 -14.26 10.30
C LYS A 360 -9.79 -13.47 10.64
N TYR A 361 -8.83 -13.40 9.70
CA TYR A 361 -7.50 -12.80 9.94
C TYR A 361 -7.33 -11.41 9.32
N LEU A 362 -8.19 -11.04 8.38
CA LEU A 362 -8.08 -9.81 7.60
C LEU A 362 -9.47 -9.24 7.34
N SER A 363 -9.83 -8.19 8.06
CA SER A 363 -11.14 -7.58 7.92
C SER A 363 -11.23 -6.75 6.62
N ASN A 364 -12.43 -6.67 6.06
CA ASN A 364 -12.70 -5.83 4.90
C ASN A 364 -12.40 -4.36 5.20
N GLN A 365 -12.69 -3.91 6.42
CA GLN A 365 -12.45 -2.54 6.83
C GLN A 365 -10.97 -2.18 6.86
N ASP A 366 -10.12 -3.05 7.42
CA ASP A 366 -8.67 -2.85 7.45
C ASP A 366 -8.07 -2.77 6.03
N LEU A 367 -8.59 -3.58 5.11
CA LEU A 367 -8.20 -3.54 3.71
C LEU A 367 -8.59 -2.23 3.04
N ILE A 368 -9.86 -1.84 3.17
CA ILE A 368 -10.35 -0.58 2.59
C ILE A 368 -9.52 0.60 3.13
N GLU A 369 -9.27 0.64 4.43
CA GLU A 369 -8.44 1.68 5.05
C GLU A 369 -7.02 1.69 4.48
N ALA A 370 -6.35 0.53 4.42
CA ALA A 370 -4.98 0.43 3.94
C ALA A 370 -4.87 0.83 2.45
N PHE A 371 -5.78 0.38 1.60
CA PHE A 371 -5.81 0.74 0.18
C PHE A 371 -6.19 2.21 -0.03
N THR A 372 -7.11 2.77 0.78
CA THR A 372 -7.49 4.19 0.73
C THR A 372 -6.30 5.08 1.11
N GLU A 373 -5.61 4.74 2.19
CA GLU A 373 -4.43 5.48 2.65
C GLU A 373 -3.29 5.45 1.61
N ARG A 374 -3.02 4.28 1.01
CA ARG A 374 -2.03 4.17 -0.06
C ARG A 374 -2.45 4.94 -1.31
N SER A 375 -3.70 4.81 -1.74
CA SER A 375 -4.26 5.55 -2.89
C SER A 375 -4.12 7.06 -2.71
N ARG A 376 -4.39 7.58 -1.51
CA ARG A 376 -4.25 9.01 -1.18
C ARG A 376 -2.86 9.54 -1.46
N ARG A 377 -1.81 8.75 -1.21
CA ARG A 377 -0.42 9.16 -1.45
C ARG A 377 -0.06 9.18 -2.94
N LEU A 378 -0.66 8.30 -3.72
CA LEU A 378 -0.38 8.20 -5.16
C LEU A 378 -1.02 9.34 -5.98
N ILE A 379 -2.09 9.95 -5.48
CA ILE A 379 -2.83 11.01 -6.16
C ILE A 379 -2.42 12.43 -5.72
N THR A 380 -1.30 12.58 -5.01
CA THR A 380 -0.74 13.90 -4.71
C THR A 380 -0.19 14.53 -5.99
N HIS A 381 -0.05 15.86 -5.99
CA HIS A 381 0.32 16.63 -7.19
C HIS A 381 1.60 16.14 -7.87
N GLU A 382 2.65 15.88 -7.10
CA GLU A 382 3.97 15.51 -7.65
C GLU A 382 3.96 14.14 -8.38
N PRO A 383 3.46 13.02 -7.77
CA PRO A 383 3.35 11.73 -8.46
C PRO A 383 2.46 11.80 -9.71
N LEU A 384 1.29 12.46 -9.62
CA LEU A 384 0.40 12.59 -10.78
C LEU A 384 1.01 13.43 -11.90
N GLN A 385 1.70 14.51 -11.58
CA GLN A 385 2.39 15.33 -12.58
C GLN A 385 3.45 14.49 -13.30
N GLN A 386 4.28 13.75 -12.56
CA GLN A 386 5.27 12.84 -13.13
C GLN A 386 4.62 11.78 -14.03
N TYR A 387 3.51 11.19 -13.59
CA TYR A 387 2.76 10.19 -14.36
C TYR A 387 2.21 10.77 -15.67
N MET A 388 1.70 12.00 -15.65
CA MET A 388 1.18 12.67 -16.81
C MET A 388 2.25 13.20 -17.79
N GLN A 389 3.49 13.44 -17.32
CA GLN A 389 4.58 13.98 -18.17
C GLN A 389 4.96 13.05 -19.32
N SER A 390 4.79 11.75 -19.17
CA SER A 390 5.06 10.78 -20.23
C SER A 390 3.96 10.69 -21.30
N ALA A 391 2.81 11.35 -21.11
CA ALA A 391 1.77 11.49 -22.12
C ALA A 391 2.12 12.60 -23.12
N ARG A 392 1.93 12.32 -24.40
CA ARG A 392 2.26 13.25 -25.49
C ARG A 392 1.17 14.28 -25.75
N THR A 393 -0.09 13.89 -25.55
CA THR A 393 -1.27 14.70 -25.82
C THR A 393 -2.15 14.85 -24.59
N LEU A 394 -3.04 15.83 -24.60
CA LEU A 394 -3.95 16.08 -23.46
C LEU A 394 -5.00 14.98 -23.30
N ASP A 395 -5.44 14.36 -24.38
CA ASP A 395 -6.35 13.21 -24.31
C ASP A 395 -5.67 11.97 -23.73
N GLU A 396 -4.37 11.74 -24.01
CA GLU A 396 -3.58 10.71 -23.34
C GLU A 396 -3.41 11.01 -21.83
N LYS A 397 -3.24 12.29 -21.44
CA LYS A 397 -3.22 12.67 -20.02
C LYS A 397 -4.54 12.36 -19.33
N LEU A 398 -5.66 12.69 -19.98
CA LEU A 398 -6.98 12.38 -19.48
C LEU A 398 -7.17 10.87 -19.33
N GLU A 399 -6.77 10.10 -20.34
CA GLU A 399 -6.84 8.63 -20.28
C GLU A 399 -6.03 8.06 -19.11
N ARG A 400 -4.81 8.57 -18.85
CA ARG A 400 -4.01 8.18 -17.70
C ARG A 400 -4.70 8.47 -16.37
N LEU A 401 -5.36 9.62 -16.24
CA LEU A 401 -6.15 9.92 -15.04
C LEU A 401 -7.31 8.95 -14.85
N LEU A 402 -7.97 8.53 -15.93
CA LEU A 402 -9.03 7.50 -15.87
C LEU A 402 -8.46 6.13 -15.49
N VAL A 403 -7.28 5.76 -16.00
CA VAL A 403 -6.57 4.55 -15.56
C VAL A 403 -6.21 4.63 -14.07
N ALA A 404 -5.74 5.79 -13.59
CA ALA A 404 -5.48 5.99 -12.16
C ALA A 404 -6.76 5.82 -11.34
N GLU A 405 -7.89 6.39 -11.79
CA GLU A 405 -9.18 6.31 -11.13
C GLU A 405 -9.67 4.85 -10.97
N GLU A 406 -9.51 4.03 -11.99
CA GLU A 406 -9.88 2.60 -11.99
C GLU A 406 -9.09 1.76 -10.96
N ASN A 407 -7.92 2.24 -10.54
CA ASN A 407 -6.96 1.51 -9.71
C ASN A 407 -6.82 2.05 -8.28
N ILE A 408 -7.44 3.18 -7.96
CA ILE A 408 -7.44 3.76 -6.61
C ILE A 408 -8.71 3.43 -5.83
N VAL A 409 -8.59 3.43 -4.51
CA VAL A 409 -9.67 3.14 -3.56
C VAL A 409 -9.98 4.39 -2.73
N GLY A 410 -11.27 4.58 -2.41
CA GLY A 410 -11.78 5.66 -1.56
C GLY A 410 -12.46 6.78 -2.36
N ALA A 411 -13.69 7.11 -1.97
CA ALA A 411 -14.53 8.13 -2.64
C ALA A 411 -13.87 9.52 -2.63
N GLU A 412 -13.23 9.90 -1.52
CA GLU A 412 -12.53 11.18 -1.41
C GLU A 412 -11.26 11.21 -2.29
N ASN A 413 -10.56 10.10 -2.44
CA ASN A 413 -9.44 9.99 -3.36
C ASN A 413 -9.90 10.19 -4.81
N LYS A 414 -11.01 9.55 -5.20
CA LYS A 414 -11.59 9.73 -6.54
C LYS A 414 -12.05 11.16 -6.78
N ARG A 415 -12.65 11.79 -5.78
CA ARG A 415 -13.01 13.22 -5.83
C ARG A 415 -11.78 14.10 -6.02
N THR A 416 -10.72 13.87 -5.25
CA THR A 416 -9.46 14.61 -5.39
C THR A 416 -8.88 14.45 -6.81
N LEU A 417 -8.88 13.22 -7.34
CA LEU A 417 -8.39 12.95 -8.70
C LEU A 417 -9.23 13.66 -9.77
N SER A 418 -10.55 13.76 -9.61
CA SER A 418 -11.43 14.46 -10.56
C SER A 418 -11.08 15.93 -10.75
N ASN A 419 -10.48 16.58 -9.74
CA ASN A 419 -10.04 17.98 -9.85
C ASN A 419 -8.93 18.20 -10.88
N PHE A 420 -8.20 17.15 -11.27
CA PHE A 420 -7.16 17.21 -12.31
C PHE A 420 -7.73 17.05 -13.72
N VAL A 421 -8.96 16.56 -13.86
CA VAL A 421 -9.58 16.25 -15.15
C VAL A 421 -10.06 17.50 -15.87
N MET A 422 -10.81 18.37 -15.18
CA MET A 422 -11.40 19.57 -15.78
C MET A 422 -10.37 20.52 -16.39
N PRO A 423 -9.23 20.83 -15.74
CA PRO A 423 -8.20 21.69 -16.33
C PRO A 423 -7.63 21.17 -17.66
N ILE A 424 -7.59 19.82 -17.84
CA ILE A 424 -7.12 19.21 -19.09
C ILE A 424 -8.14 19.45 -20.22
N ILE A 425 -9.43 19.16 -19.95
CA ILE A 425 -10.49 19.28 -20.96
C ILE A 425 -10.73 20.73 -21.37
N THR A 426 -10.60 21.66 -20.41
CA THR A 426 -10.83 23.11 -20.65
C THR A 426 -9.59 23.83 -21.19
N ALA A 427 -8.45 23.15 -21.33
CA ALA A 427 -7.25 23.74 -21.90
C ALA A 427 -7.49 24.19 -23.37
N ASN A 428 -7.03 25.39 -23.74
CA ASN A 428 -7.27 25.97 -25.05
C ASN A 428 -6.79 25.11 -26.23
N ASN A 429 -5.76 24.31 -26.03
CA ASN A 429 -5.15 23.42 -27.02
C ASN A 429 -5.66 21.97 -26.96
N PHE A 430 -6.66 21.66 -26.13
CA PHE A 430 -7.18 20.30 -26.01
C PHE A 430 -7.75 19.79 -27.33
N GLU A 431 -8.55 20.62 -28.02
CA GLU A 431 -9.14 20.26 -29.32
C GLU A 431 -8.07 20.01 -30.39
N ASP A 432 -7.01 20.79 -30.42
CA ASP A 432 -5.95 20.68 -31.45
C ASP A 432 -5.07 19.45 -31.22
N GLN A 433 -4.86 19.06 -29.95
CA GLN A 433 -4.08 17.88 -29.59
C GLN A 433 -4.87 16.57 -29.69
N LEU A 434 -6.19 16.65 -29.59
CA LEU A 434 -7.06 15.48 -29.64
C LEU A 434 -6.95 14.76 -30.98
N GLY A 435 -6.28 13.62 -31.01
CA GLY A 435 -6.08 12.84 -32.22
C GLY A 435 -5.48 13.67 -33.35
N ALA A 436 -4.38 14.39 -33.09
CA ALA A 436 -3.77 15.32 -34.04
C ALA A 436 -3.58 14.68 -35.43
N GLY A 437 -4.19 15.30 -36.45
CA GLY A 437 -4.17 14.80 -37.83
C GLY A 437 -5.21 13.73 -38.15
N ALA A 438 -5.98 13.24 -37.19
CA ALA A 438 -7.02 12.23 -37.42
C ALA A 438 -8.29 12.84 -38.04
N PRO A 439 -9.03 12.08 -38.88
CA PRO A 439 -10.33 12.48 -39.41
C PRO A 439 -11.33 12.81 -38.29
N VAL A 440 -12.24 13.77 -38.57
CA VAL A 440 -13.24 14.22 -37.59
C VAL A 440 -14.02 13.10 -36.93
N PRO A 441 -14.53 12.06 -37.64
CA PRO A 441 -15.25 10.97 -36.99
C PRO A 441 -14.40 10.22 -35.96
N GLN A 442 -13.11 10.06 -36.18
CA GLN A 442 -12.20 9.41 -35.23
C GLN A 442 -11.97 10.27 -33.99
N ARG A 443 -11.83 11.59 -34.15
CA ARG A 443 -11.70 12.54 -33.03
C ARG A 443 -12.97 12.56 -32.16
N LEU A 444 -14.15 12.59 -32.81
CA LEU A 444 -15.44 12.53 -32.11
C LEU A 444 -15.60 11.21 -31.35
N ARG A 445 -15.26 10.08 -32.00
CA ARG A 445 -15.28 8.77 -31.37
C ARG A 445 -14.36 8.69 -30.16
N ARG A 446 -13.17 9.25 -30.26
CA ARG A 446 -12.24 9.31 -29.11
C ARG A 446 -12.84 10.06 -27.91
N LEU A 447 -13.55 11.17 -28.14
CA LEU A 447 -14.28 11.89 -27.08
C LEU A 447 -15.41 11.04 -26.49
N ALA A 448 -16.16 10.34 -27.35
CA ALA A 448 -17.23 9.46 -26.88
C ALA A 448 -16.71 8.31 -26.04
N GLU A 449 -15.57 7.70 -26.42
CA GLU A 449 -14.89 6.67 -25.63
C GLU A 449 -14.43 7.18 -24.27
N LEU A 450 -13.83 8.37 -24.21
CA LEU A 450 -13.42 9.02 -22.96
C LEU A 450 -14.63 9.35 -22.09
N GLN A 451 -15.71 9.87 -22.69
CA GLN A 451 -16.95 10.17 -21.96
C GLN A 451 -17.60 8.92 -21.38
N ASP A 452 -17.66 7.83 -22.13
CA ASP A 452 -18.22 6.56 -21.69
C ASP A 452 -17.41 6.00 -20.49
N ARG A 453 -16.07 6.07 -20.53
CA ARG A 453 -15.21 5.72 -19.39
C ARG A 453 -15.49 6.59 -18.18
N VAL A 454 -15.68 7.89 -18.35
CA VAL A 454 -16.05 8.81 -17.25
C VAL A 454 -17.39 8.43 -16.63
N LEU A 455 -18.40 8.15 -17.47
CA LEU A 455 -19.73 7.76 -16.98
C LEU A 455 -19.73 6.43 -16.22
N ARG A 456 -18.83 5.49 -16.58
CA ARG A 456 -18.64 4.21 -15.88
C ARG A 456 -17.67 4.30 -14.70
N SER A 457 -16.95 5.40 -14.55
CA SER A 457 -15.95 5.59 -13.48
C SER A 457 -16.60 5.61 -12.09
N GLY A 458 -15.79 5.51 -11.06
CA GLY A 458 -16.22 5.67 -9.66
C GLY A 458 -16.19 7.11 -9.16
N PHE A 459 -16.11 8.12 -10.05
CA PHE A 459 -16.32 9.52 -9.66
C PHE A 459 -17.73 9.74 -9.11
N GLN A 460 -17.93 10.78 -8.32
CA GLN A 460 -19.28 11.15 -7.86
C GLN A 460 -20.13 11.64 -9.04
N ASP A 461 -21.43 11.45 -8.98
CA ASP A 461 -22.32 11.73 -10.10
C ASP A 461 -22.26 13.19 -10.58
N VAL A 462 -22.06 14.14 -9.65
CA VAL A 462 -21.87 15.56 -9.99
C VAL A 462 -20.64 15.77 -10.90
N GLN A 463 -19.50 15.16 -10.52
CA GLN A 463 -18.27 15.26 -11.31
C GLN A 463 -18.40 14.53 -12.65
N LYS A 464 -19.00 13.32 -12.66
CA LYS A 464 -19.26 12.59 -13.92
C LYS A 464 -20.04 13.47 -14.91
N ASN A 465 -21.13 14.06 -14.44
CA ASN A 465 -21.97 14.91 -15.29
C ASN A 465 -21.22 16.14 -15.78
N GLN A 466 -20.48 16.83 -14.92
CA GLN A 466 -19.68 17.99 -15.31
C GLN A 466 -18.63 17.64 -16.37
N ILE A 467 -17.90 16.55 -16.18
CA ILE A 467 -16.86 16.08 -17.12
C ILE A 467 -17.51 15.64 -18.44
N ALA A 468 -18.62 14.89 -18.37
CA ALA A 468 -19.33 14.42 -19.55
C ALA A 468 -19.89 15.57 -20.39
N VAL A 469 -20.45 16.59 -19.77
CA VAL A 469 -20.93 17.82 -20.44
C VAL A 469 -19.76 18.59 -21.05
N ALA A 470 -18.61 18.69 -20.36
CA ALA A 470 -17.44 19.36 -20.89
C ALA A 470 -16.90 18.65 -22.16
N LEU A 471 -16.83 17.31 -22.16
CA LEU A 471 -16.42 16.51 -23.32
C LEU A 471 -17.42 16.65 -24.49
N ASP A 472 -18.73 16.66 -24.22
CA ASP A 472 -19.76 16.89 -25.24
C ASP A 472 -19.66 18.30 -25.84
N THR A 473 -19.38 19.33 -25.01
CA THR A 473 -19.13 20.70 -25.47
C THR A 473 -17.93 20.76 -26.42
N VAL A 474 -16.84 20.05 -26.12
CA VAL A 474 -15.67 19.94 -27.03
C VAL A 474 -16.08 19.27 -28.36
N ALA A 475 -16.84 18.16 -28.28
CA ALA A 475 -17.30 17.44 -29.46
C ALA A 475 -18.19 18.30 -30.35
N ILE A 476 -19.08 19.11 -29.77
CA ILE A 476 -19.94 20.05 -30.47
C ILE A 476 -19.08 21.13 -31.20
N ARG A 477 -18.03 21.65 -30.56
CA ARG A 477 -17.14 22.63 -31.20
C ARG A 477 -16.37 22.06 -32.38
N ILE A 478 -15.86 20.81 -32.26
CA ILE A 478 -15.17 20.08 -33.34
C ILE A 478 -16.15 19.87 -34.51
N GLU A 479 -17.38 19.42 -34.24
CA GLU A 479 -18.41 19.21 -35.24
C GLU A 479 -18.78 20.50 -35.95
N ALA A 480 -19.01 21.57 -35.19
CA ALA A 480 -19.38 22.87 -35.74
C ALA A 480 -18.28 23.48 -36.65
N ARG A 481 -17.00 23.38 -36.23
CA ARG A 481 -15.86 23.82 -37.08
C ARG A 481 -15.74 23.02 -38.37
N ALA A 482 -15.92 21.72 -38.29
CA ALA A 482 -15.80 20.80 -39.42
C ALA A 482 -17.08 20.73 -40.26
N LYS A 483 -18.21 21.23 -39.76
CA LYS A 483 -19.54 21.10 -40.36
C LYS A 483 -19.85 19.65 -40.77
N PHE A 484 -19.44 18.69 -39.91
CA PHE A 484 -19.44 17.27 -40.26
C PHE A 484 -20.85 16.74 -40.54
N LEU A 485 -21.82 17.00 -39.66
CA LEU A 485 -23.21 16.58 -39.86
C LEU A 485 -23.82 17.30 -41.09
N ALA A 486 -23.59 18.57 -41.27
CA ALA A 486 -24.06 19.30 -42.44
C ALA A 486 -23.41 18.79 -43.73
N SER A 487 -22.17 18.33 -43.71
CA SER A 487 -21.51 17.73 -44.88
C SER A 487 -22.13 16.36 -45.27
N ILE A 488 -22.58 15.58 -44.29
CA ILE A 488 -23.32 14.35 -44.54
C ILE A 488 -24.67 14.67 -45.21
N GLU A 489 -25.39 15.65 -44.68
CA GLU A 489 -26.66 16.10 -45.22
C GLU A 489 -26.54 16.61 -46.66
N ALA A 490 -25.51 17.39 -46.96
CA ALA A 490 -25.27 17.94 -48.29
C ALA A 490 -24.79 16.89 -49.30
N ARG A 491 -23.96 15.95 -48.87
CA ARG A 491 -23.43 14.89 -49.79
C ARG A 491 -24.40 13.75 -50.05
N MET A 492 -25.21 13.39 -49.05
CA MET A 492 -26.17 12.29 -49.13
C MET A 492 -27.57 12.86 -49.38
N THR A 493 -27.88 13.12 -50.63
CA THR A 493 -29.21 13.61 -51.04
C THR A 493 -30.31 12.58 -50.88
N ASN A 494 -29.95 11.26 -50.98
CA ASN A 494 -30.86 10.18 -50.72
C ASN A 494 -31.16 10.03 -49.21
N PRO A 495 -32.43 10.20 -48.76
CA PRO A 495 -32.79 10.10 -47.37
C PRO A 495 -32.49 8.73 -46.72
N ILE A 496 -32.55 7.64 -47.52
CA ILE A 496 -32.30 6.30 -47.08
C ILE A 496 -30.82 6.12 -46.70
N GLU A 497 -29.92 6.44 -47.62
CA GLU A 497 -28.48 6.33 -47.40
C GLU A 497 -28.05 7.23 -46.24
N ARG A 498 -28.64 8.42 -46.13
CA ARG A 498 -28.37 9.36 -45.03
C ARG A 498 -28.81 8.78 -43.67
N ALA A 499 -30.05 8.26 -43.61
CA ALA A 499 -30.55 7.64 -42.36
C ALA A 499 -29.70 6.43 -41.94
N GLN A 500 -29.41 5.51 -42.89
CA GLN A 500 -28.58 4.34 -42.61
C GLN A 500 -27.17 4.72 -42.14
N THR A 501 -26.55 5.70 -42.79
CA THR A 501 -25.22 6.17 -42.43
C THR A 501 -25.22 6.78 -41.03
N MET A 502 -26.20 7.63 -40.70
CA MET A 502 -26.33 8.24 -39.40
C MET A 502 -26.63 7.21 -38.31
N VAL A 503 -27.48 6.25 -38.55
CA VAL A 503 -27.75 5.14 -37.62
C VAL A 503 -26.46 4.35 -37.35
N LYS A 504 -25.71 4.00 -38.41
CA LYS A 504 -24.41 3.33 -38.27
C LYS A 504 -23.40 4.14 -37.44
N LEU A 505 -23.29 5.45 -37.65
CA LEU A 505 -22.38 6.32 -36.89
C LEU A 505 -22.80 6.42 -35.42
N CYS A 506 -24.10 6.54 -35.14
CA CYS A 506 -24.61 6.55 -33.76
C CYS A 506 -24.36 5.20 -33.07
N ALA A 507 -24.65 4.08 -33.75
CA ALA A 507 -24.42 2.75 -33.21
C ALA A 507 -22.93 2.41 -33.00
N ALA A 508 -22.06 2.96 -33.88
CA ALA A 508 -20.60 2.83 -33.73
C ALA A 508 -19.98 3.71 -32.61
N GLY A 509 -20.80 4.44 -31.86
CA GLY A 509 -20.34 5.28 -30.75
C GLY A 509 -19.45 6.45 -31.16
N VAL A 510 -19.74 7.06 -32.32
CA VAL A 510 -18.97 8.20 -32.85
C VAL A 510 -19.31 9.48 -32.09
N PHE A 511 -20.50 9.62 -31.55
CA PHE A 511 -21.01 10.83 -30.93
C PHE A 511 -21.02 10.71 -29.40
N THR A 512 -20.60 11.77 -28.72
CA THR A 512 -20.74 11.90 -27.27
C THR A 512 -22.21 11.92 -26.87
N GLN A 513 -22.51 11.34 -25.70
CA GLN A 513 -23.85 11.38 -25.13
C GLN A 513 -24.13 12.81 -24.63
N GLY A 514 -25.17 13.45 -25.16
CA GLY A 514 -25.53 14.81 -24.86
C GLY A 514 -26.12 15.49 -26.08
N ASP A 515 -25.84 16.78 -26.24
CA ASP A 515 -26.38 17.60 -27.32
C ASP A 515 -25.91 17.16 -28.71
N LEU A 516 -24.68 16.63 -28.83
CA LEU A 516 -24.19 16.13 -30.12
C LEU A 516 -24.97 14.90 -30.57
N MET A 517 -25.23 13.93 -29.68
CA MET A 517 -26.06 12.76 -29.99
C MET A 517 -27.49 13.19 -30.34
N MET A 518 -28.04 14.18 -29.61
CA MET A 518 -29.37 14.71 -29.95
C MET A 518 -29.42 15.33 -31.35
N LYS A 519 -28.38 16.08 -31.75
CA LYS A 519 -28.29 16.60 -33.13
C LYS A 519 -28.23 15.49 -34.17
N ALA A 520 -27.44 14.43 -33.91
CA ALA A 520 -27.35 13.28 -34.81
C ALA A 520 -28.69 12.57 -34.94
N ARG A 521 -29.38 12.32 -33.82
CA ARG A 521 -30.75 11.71 -33.82
C ARG A 521 -31.77 12.56 -34.57
N ARG A 522 -31.73 13.89 -34.43
CA ARG A 522 -32.62 14.82 -35.18
C ARG A 522 -32.40 14.68 -36.67
N LEU A 523 -31.17 14.49 -37.15
CA LEU A 523 -30.88 14.29 -38.57
C LEU A 523 -31.41 12.93 -39.07
N VAL A 524 -31.35 11.87 -38.25
CA VAL A 524 -32.01 10.61 -38.52
C VAL A 524 -33.51 10.83 -38.66
N MET A 525 -34.16 11.45 -37.68
CA MET A 525 -35.61 11.70 -37.66
C MET A 525 -36.05 12.55 -38.82
N ALA A 526 -35.30 13.60 -39.17
CA ALA A 526 -35.56 14.43 -40.35
C ALA A 526 -35.48 13.65 -41.68
N SER A 527 -34.66 12.60 -41.73
CA SER A 527 -34.59 11.70 -42.89
C SER A 527 -35.78 10.74 -42.97
N LEU A 528 -36.21 10.20 -41.82
CA LEU A 528 -37.37 9.29 -41.71
C LEU A 528 -38.69 10.01 -42.02
N ALA A 529 -38.83 11.28 -41.64
CA ALA A 529 -40.01 12.09 -41.85
C ALA A 529 -40.19 12.57 -43.31
N LYS A 530 -39.32 12.20 -44.25
CA LYS A 530 -39.51 12.53 -45.65
C LYS A 530 -40.67 11.75 -46.24
N PRO A 531 -41.61 12.39 -46.99
CA PRO A 531 -42.76 11.72 -47.57
C PRO A 531 -42.35 10.51 -48.39
N GLY A 532 -42.99 9.36 -48.14
CA GLY A 532 -42.74 8.11 -48.85
C GLY A 532 -41.45 7.38 -48.46
N PHE A 533 -40.72 7.81 -47.39
CA PHE A 533 -39.47 7.19 -46.96
C PHE A 533 -39.62 5.68 -46.76
N LEU A 534 -40.64 5.21 -46.02
CA LEU A 534 -40.82 3.80 -45.73
C LEU A 534 -41.00 2.96 -46.99
N ASN A 535 -41.84 3.42 -47.97
CA ASN A 535 -42.06 2.72 -49.20
C ASN A 535 -40.76 2.65 -50.06
N SER A 536 -40.03 3.75 -50.09
CA SER A 536 -38.73 3.80 -50.80
C SER A 536 -37.68 2.92 -50.09
N TYR A 537 -37.70 2.83 -48.77
CA TYR A 537 -36.80 1.98 -47.99
C TYR A 537 -37.09 0.48 -48.22
N ILE A 538 -38.36 0.08 -48.24
CA ILE A 538 -38.77 -1.28 -48.57
C ILE A 538 -38.34 -1.65 -50.00
N ALA A 539 -38.64 -0.81 -51.00
CA ALA A 539 -38.22 -1.01 -52.36
C ALA A 539 -36.69 -1.13 -52.52
N HIS A 540 -35.92 -0.33 -51.75
CA HIS A 540 -34.47 -0.43 -51.72
C HIS A 540 -34.00 -1.78 -51.18
N LEU A 541 -34.55 -2.26 -50.05
CA LEU A 541 -34.23 -3.55 -49.47
C LEU A 541 -34.64 -4.73 -50.38
N GLU A 542 -35.78 -4.62 -51.06
CA GLU A 542 -36.22 -5.65 -52.04
C GLU A 542 -35.26 -5.75 -53.21
N SER A 543 -34.77 -4.62 -53.71
CA SER A 543 -33.78 -4.58 -54.77
C SER A 543 -32.44 -5.20 -54.36
N GLU A 544 -32.00 -5.01 -53.12
CA GLU A 544 -30.77 -5.62 -52.57
C GLU A 544 -30.92 -7.12 -52.34
N ARG A 545 -32.04 -7.55 -51.72
CA ARG A 545 -32.28 -8.95 -51.32
C ARG A 545 -32.90 -9.81 -52.45
N ARG A 546 -33.35 -9.21 -53.54
CA ARG A 546 -34.02 -9.85 -54.67
C ARG A 546 -35.23 -10.71 -54.27
N SER A 547 -35.94 -10.33 -53.21
CA SER A 547 -37.11 -11.03 -52.69
C SER A 547 -38.12 -10.04 -52.11
N ALA A 548 -39.40 -10.32 -52.21
CA ALA A 548 -40.46 -9.54 -51.57
C ALA A 548 -40.26 -9.57 -50.03
N ILE A 549 -40.40 -8.44 -49.40
CA ILE A 549 -40.14 -8.26 -47.97
C ILE A 549 -41.44 -7.88 -47.27
N ASP A 550 -41.69 -8.52 -46.13
CA ASP A 550 -42.81 -8.21 -45.25
C ASP A 550 -42.61 -6.83 -44.60
N ARG A 551 -43.56 -5.93 -44.88
CA ARG A 551 -43.54 -4.56 -44.38
C ARG A 551 -43.47 -4.46 -42.86
N ASP A 552 -44.20 -5.33 -42.14
CA ASP A 552 -44.28 -5.31 -40.70
C ASP A 552 -42.94 -5.76 -40.06
N LYS A 553 -42.27 -6.71 -40.71
CA LYS A 553 -40.93 -7.13 -40.27
C LYS A 553 -39.90 -6.02 -40.45
N VAL A 554 -39.94 -5.29 -41.57
CA VAL A 554 -39.03 -4.14 -41.81
C VAL A 554 -39.27 -3.04 -40.78
N LEU A 555 -40.53 -2.75 -40.42
CA LEU A 555 -40.85 -1.78 -39.41
C LEU A 555 -40.31 -2.16 -38.03
N VAL A 556 -40.44 -3.44 -37.64
CA VAL A 556 -39.91 -3.94 -36.37
C VAL A 556 -38.37 -3.89 -36.36
N GLU A 557 -37.72 -4.36 -37.45
CA GLU A 557 -36.25 -4.29 -37.56
C GLU A 557 -35.73 -2.84 -37.49
N LEU A 558 -36.37 -1.92 -38.23
CA LEU A 558 -35.99 -0.50 -38.21
C LEU A 558 -36.25 0.13 -36.84
N ALA A 559 -37.41 -0.14 -36.23
CA ALA A 559 -37.71 0.37 -34.88
C ALA A 559 -36.69 -0.16 -33.85
N THR A 560 -36.30 -1.42 -33.92
CA THR A 560 -35.28 -1.98 -33.02
C THR A 560 -33.92 -1.32 -33.22
N GLN A 561 -33.50 -1.04 -34.49
CA GLN A 561 -32.24 -0.32 -34.75
C GLN A 561 -32.28 1.12 -34.20
N LEU A 562 -33.42 1.81 -34.31
CA LEU A 562 -33.62 3.16 -33.84
C LEU A 562 -33.63 3.23 -32.30
N GLU A 563 -34.27 2.26 -31.65
CA GLU A 563 -34.23 2.11 -30.20
C GLU A 563 -32.80 1.86 -29.71
N GLY A 564 -32.01 1.04 -30.44
CA GLY A 564 -30.60 0.79 -30.14
C GLY A 564 -29.72 2.06 -30.13
N ILE A 565 -30.11 3.10 -30.84
CA ILE A 565 -29.44 4.41 -30.80
C ILE A 565 -30.17 5.43 -29.90
N GLY A 566 -31.20 5.01 -29.15
CA GLY A 566 -31.94 5.80 -28.19
C GLY A 566 -33.01 6.74 -28.79
N ILE A 567 -33.59 6.37 -29.92
CA ILE A 567 -34.82 6.97 -30.46
C ILE A 567 -36.01 6.12 -30.04
N ALA A 568 -36.95 6.72 -29.33
CA ALA A 568 -38.12 6.01 -28.84
C ALA A 568 -38.96 5.44 -30.01
N GLN A 569 -39.50 4.25 -29.83
CA GLN A 569 -40.28 3.53 -30.86
C GLN A 569 -41.50 4.34 -31.34
N GLU A 570 -42.17 5.05 -30.40
CA GLU A 570 -43.31 5.94 -30.72
C GLU A 570 -42.92 7.10 -31.64
N ASP A 571 -41.75 7.73 -31.37
CA ASP A 571 -41.25 8.85 -32.15
C ASP A 571 -40.81 8.38 -33.56
N ALA A 572 -40.18 7.22 -33.63
CA ALA A 572 -39.81 6.59 -34.89
C ALA A 572 -41.05 6.29 -35.75
N MET A 573 -42.10 5.71 -35.18
CA MET A 573 -43.33 5.38 -35.86
C MET A 573 -44.10 6.62 -36.34
N ARG A 574 -44.12 7.70 -35.53
CA ARG A 574 -44.70 8.98 -35.95
C ARG A 574 -43.96 9.58 -37.15
N ALA A 575 -42.64 9.52 -37.15
CA ALA A 575 -41.85 10.05 -38.26
C ALA A 575 -42.05 9.23 -39.56
N LEU A 576 -42.19 7.92 -39.44
CA LEU A 576 -42.43 7.01 -40.59
C LEU A 576 -43.87 7.10 -41.13
N ALA A 577 -44.83 7.60 -40.35
CA ALA A 577 -46.22 7.81 -40.74
C ALA A 577 -46.46 9.16 -41.41
N ALA A 578 -45.53 10.12 -41.29
CA ALA A 578 -45.59 11.44 -41.93
C ALA A 578 -45.14 11.37 -43.40
#